data_60a7e1601b9502059c8246851931c8ec
#
_entry.id   60a7e1601b9502059c8246851931c8ec
#
_cell.length_a   1.000
_cell.length_b   1.000
_cell.length_c   1.000
_cell.angle_alpha   90.00
_cell.angle_beta   90.00
_cell.angle_gamma   90.00
#
_symmetry.space_group_name_H-M   'P 1'
#
loop_
_entity.id
_entity.type
_entity.pdbx_description
1 polymer ?
#
loop_
_entity_poly.entity_id
_entity_poly.type
_entity_poly.pdbx_seq_one_letter_code
_entity_poly.pdbx_strand_id
1 'polypeptide(L)'
;MFYAEAFDVIVVGGGHAGTEAALAAARMGANTLLLTHNIETIGQMSCNPAIGGIGKGHLVKEIDALGGAMALAIDKGGIQFRTLNSSKGPAVRATRAQADRTLYKNAIRDIVENQENLTLFQQSVDDLIVENDQVCGVVTQMGLKFKAKSVVLTVGTFLGGTIHIGLENYRGGRAGDPPSIALADRLRALPFRVDRLKTGTPARLDARSLDFSVMQPQPGDNPTPVFSFMGDRTMHPTQIPCYITHTNEKTHDIIRGGLDRSPMFTGVIEGIGPRYCPSIEDKITRFADKTSHQIFVEPEGLNSIEVYPNGISTSLPFDVQMNLVRSIKGFENAHIVRPGYAIEYDFFDPRDLKQTLETKFIRGLFFAGQINGTTGYEEAGAQGLVAGANAALQVQEKDPMILRRDXAXMGVLIDDLATMGTKEPYRMFTSRAEYRLLLREDNADSRLTAMGREIGLVDDARWAKFNDKMEAVESELQRLRGQWIHPDHAATPELNTMLKNPVSREHSLEELIRRPEMTYGQLMEIXSVGPGLEDPIAAEQVEIQIKYAGYIARQMDEIAKTQRHENTLLPVDMDFSKISGLSNEVVAKLTEARPETIGKASRISGITPAAISLLLVYLKKHGMLRKQEKISA
;
A
#
# COMPACT_ATOMS: atom_id res chain seq x y z
N MET A 1 -5.02 1.22 38.01
CA MET A 1 -5.20 -0.23 38.19
C MET A 1 -4.68 -0.96 36.97
N PHE A 2 -3.96 -2.07 37.17
CA PHE A 2 -3.50 -2.91 36.05
C PHE A 2 -4.54 -3.97 35.69
N TYR A 3 -4.76 -4.16 34.39
CA TYR A 3 -5.54 -5.29 33.90
C TYR A 3 -4.85 -6.59 34.33
N ALA A 4 -5.64 -7.60 34.70
CA ALA A 4 -5.11 -8.81 35.31
C ALA A 4 -4.20 -9.64 34.41
N GLU A 5 -4.42 -9.57 33.08
CA GLU A 5 -3.66 -10.35 32.11
C GLU A 5 -2.63 -9.47 31.43
N ALA A 6 -1.40 -9.99 31.25
CA ALA A 6 -0.37 -9.32 30.46
C ALA A 6 -0.41 -9.85 29.03
N PHE A 7 -0.05 -9.01 28.07
CA PHE A 7 -0.06 -9.36 26.65
C PHE A 7 1.36 -9.37 26.09
N ASP A 8 1.57 -10.16 25.06
CA ASP A 8 2.83 -10.11 24.32
C ASP A 8 2.89 -8.84 23.47
N VAL A 9 1.83 -8.58 22.72
CA VAL A 9 1.75 -7.43 21.81
C VAL A 9 0.44 -6.71 22.06
N ILE A 10 0.51 -5.38 22.20
CA ILE A 10 -0.68 -4.52 22.21
C ILE A 10 -0.64 -3.67 20.96
N VAL A 11 -1.75 -3.70 20.20
CA VAL A 11 -1.93 -2.84 19.02
C VAL A 11 -2.96 -1.77 19.37
N VAL A 12 -2.59 -0.51 19.13
CA VAL A 12 -3.46 0.64 19.43
C VAL A 12 -4.00 1.20 18.12
N GLY A 13 -5.31 1.12 17.92
CA GLY A 13 -5.99 1.62 16.73
C GLY A 13 -6.60 0.51 15.90
N GLY A 14 -7.85 0.69 15.49
CA GLY A 14 -8.62 -0.32 14.76
C GLY A 14 -8.78 -0.07 13.26
N GLY A 15 -7.92 0.77 12.67
CA GLY A 15 -7.92 1.02 11.23
C GLY A 15 -7.17 -0.07 10.48
N HIS A 16 -6.81 0.21 9.23
CA HIS A 16 -6.20 -0.81 8.36
C HIS A 16 -4.82 -1.26 8.88
N ALA A 17 -4.03 -0.33 9.39
CA ALA A 17 -2.74 -0.70 9.99
C ALA A 17 -2.96 -1.53 11.25
N GLY A 18 -3.89 -1.09 12.10
CA GLY A 18 -4.13 -1.78 13.38
C GLY A 18 -4.67 -3.18 13.20
N THR A 19 -5.63 -3.37 12.29
CA THR A 19 -6.18 -4.71 12.07
C THR A 19 -5.16 -5.67 11.49
N GLU A 20 -4.36 -5.20 10.51
CA GLU A 20 -3.33 -6.08 9.93
C GLU A 20 -2.24 -6.40 10.96
N ALA A 21 -1.85 -5.43 11.79
CA ALA A 21 -0.84 -5.66 12.83
C ALA A 21 -1.33 -6.68 13.87
N ALA A 22 -2.56 -6.48 14.36
CA ALA A 22 -3.13 -7.36 15.38
C ALA A 22 -3.30 -8.78 14.86
N LEU A 23 -3.83 -8.91 13.64
CA LEU A 23 -4.02 -10.22 13.02
C LEU A 23 -2.68 -10.91 12.77
N ALA A 24 -1.67 -10.18 12.30
CA ALA A 24 -0.36 -10.76 12.05
C ALA A 24 0.27 -11.31 13.33
N ALA A 25 0.29 -10.50 14.40
CA ALA A 25 0.87 -10.93 15.67
C ALA A 25 0.13 -12.14 16.23
N ALA A 26 -1.21 -12.13 16.18
CA ALA A 26 -2.02 -13.23 16.70
C ALA A 26 -1.84 -14.50 15.87
N ARG A 27 -1.78 -14.40 14.53
CA ARG A 27 -1.54 -15.57 13.67
C ARG A 27 -0.21 -16.25 14.01
N MET A 28 0.78 -15.46 14.41
CA MET A 28 2.11 -15.98 14.75
C MET A 28 2.18 -16.55 16.17
N GLY A 29 1.06 -16.54 16.89
CA GLY A 29 0.97 -17.16 18.20
C GLY A 29 1.18 -16.21 19.37
N ALA A 30 1.39 -14.92 19.13
CA ALA A 30 1.53 -13.95 20.22
C ALA A 30 0.18 -13.66 20.86
N ASN A 31 0.15 -13.58 22.18
CA ASN A 31 -1.04 -13.18 22.92
C ASN A 31 -1.22 -11.66 22.69
N THR A 32 -2.22 -11.30 21.88
CA THR A 32 -2.36 -9.97 21.31
C THR A 32 -3.64 -9.28 21.77
N LEU A 33 -3.51 -8.00 22.14
CA LEU A 33 -4.65 -7.15 22.48
C LEU A 33 -4.77 -6.04 21.44
N LEU A 34 -5.97 -5.86 20.89
CA LEU A 34 -6.28 -4.70 20.03
C LEU A 34 -7.12 -3.73 20.84
N LEU A 35 -6.56 -2.55 21.11
CA LEU A 35 -7.25 -1.47 21.80
C LEU A 35 -7.73 -0.46 20.76
N THR A 36 -9.01 -0.15 20.80
CA THR A 36 -9.61 0.82 19.88
C THR A 36 -10.56 1.74 20.65
N HIS A 37 -10.68 2.98 20.19
CA HIS A 37 -11.63 3.91 20.81
C HIS A 37 -13.08 3.49 20.55
N ASN A 38 -13.34 2.70 19.50
CA ASN A 38 -14.70 2.26 19.16
C ASN A 38 -14.64 0.96 18.36
N ILE A 39 -15.11 -0.13 18.95
CA ILE A 39 -15.14 -1.44 18.31
C ILE A 39 -16.00 -1.40 17.03
N GLU A 40 -17.06 -0.60 17.04
CA GLU A 40 -17.97 -0.49 15.88
C GLU A 40 -17.29 0.06 14.63
N THR A 41 -16.18 0.78 14.77
CA THR A 41 -15.47 1.38 13.63
C THR A 41 -14.22 0.61 13.22
N ILE A 42 -14.00 -0.58 13.74
CA ILE A 42 -12.89 -1.43 13.29
C ILE A 42 -13.07 -1.70 11.78
N GLY A 43 -12.02 -1.45 10.99
CA GLY A 43 -12.04 -1.68 9.56
C GLY A 43 -12.78 -0.63 8.74
N GLN A 44 -13.17 0.47 9.37
CA GLN A 44 -13.91 1.52 8.67
C GLN A 44 -13.03 2.20 7.61
N MET A 45 -13.62 2.41 6.43
CA MET A 45 -12.99 3.18 5.36
C MET A 45 -13.29 4.66 5.61
N SER A 46 -12.28 5.44 5.95
CA SER A 46 -12.50 6.85 6.33
C SER A 46 -12.37 7.81 5.15
N CYS A 47 -11.96 7.32 3.99
CA CYS A 47 -11.81 8.14 2.79
C CYS A 47 -12.62 7.51 1.65
N ASN A 48 -12.04 7.33 0.46
CA ASN A 48 -12.79 6.76 -0.67
C ASN A 48 -13.17 5.29 -0.41
N PRO A 49 -14.32 4.83 -0.95
CA PRO A 49 -14.75 3.44 -0.75
C PRO A 49 -14.15 2.51 -1.79
N ALA A 50 -12.82 2.41 -1.81
CA ALA A 50 -12.14 1.59 -2.80
C ALA A 50 -10.82 1.06 -2.24
N ILE A 51 -10.42 -0.12 -2.74
CA ILE A 51 -9.16 -0.77 -2.40
C ILE A 51 -8.41 -1.04 -3.70
N GLY A 52 -7.11 -0.76 -3.73
CA GLY A 52 -6.27 -1.08 -4.86
C GLY A 52 -6.07 0.07 -5.81
N GLY A 53 -5.66 -0.27 -7.02
CA GLY A 53 -5.26 0.68 -8.03
C GLY A 53 -3.77 0.59 -8.29
N ILE A 54 -3.25 1.47 -9.14
CA ILE A 54 -1.86 1.42 -9.58
C ILE A 54 -0.92 1.59 -8.38
N GLY A 55 -0.03 0.61 -8.18
CA GLY A 55 0.86 0.56 -7.02
C GLY A 55 0.17 0.06 -5.76
N LYS A 56 -1.08 0.44 -5.56
CA LYS A 56 -1.86 0.07 -4.38
C LYS A 56 -2.28 -1.40 -4.43
N GLY A 57 -2.74 -1.86 -5.58
CA GLY A 57 -3.09 -3.27 -5.77
C GLY A 57 -1.90 -4.18 -5.52
N HIS A 58 -0.70 -3.71 -5.87
CA HIS A 58 0.54 -4.44 -5.59
C HIS A 58 0.71 -4.66 -4.09
N LEU A 59 0.47 -3.63 -3.28
CA LEU A 59 0.55 -3.75 -1.82
C LEU A 59 -0.50 -4.73 -1.28
N VAL A 60 -1.73 -4.65 -1.79
CA VAL A 60 -2.81 -5.53 -1.33
C VAL A 60 -2.47 -6.99 -1.61
N LYS A 61 -1.94 -7.29 -2.79
CA LYS A 61 -1.55 -8.65 -3.15
C LYS A 61 -0.42 -9.16 -2.24
N GLU A 62 0.51 -8.30 -1.89
CA GLU A 62 1.60 -8.68 -0.99
C GLU A 62 1.10 -8.92 0.43
N ILE A 63 0.20 -8.06 0.91
CA ILE A 63 -0.43 -8.25 2.22
C ILE A 63 -1.15 -9.60 2.23
N ASP A 64 -1.89 -9.91 1.17
CA ASP A 64 -2.61 -11.16 1.05
C ASP A 64 -1.66 -12.36 1.02
N ALA A 65 -0.58 -12.26 0.25
CA ALA A 65 0.41 -13.35 0.14
C ALA A 65 1.01 -13.72 1.50
N LEU A 66 1.04 -12.75 2.43
CA LEU A 66 1.52 -12.95 3.80
C LEU A 66 0.38 -13.24 4.78
N GLY A 67 -0.80 -13.57 4.29
CA GLY A 67 -1.92 -13.99 5.12
C GLY A 67 -2.81 -12.87 5.63
N GLY A 68 -2.62 -11.64 5.15
CA GLY A 68 -3.42 -10.50 5.61
C GLY A 68 -4.88 -10.55 5.19
N ALA A 69 -5.67 -9.64 5.76
CA ALA A 69 -7.12 -9.68 5.64
C ALA A 69 -7.70 -8.83 4.51
N MET A 70 -6.98 -7.80 4.06
CA MET A 70 -7.55 -6.77 3.19
C MET A 70 -8.14 -7.32 1.89
N ALA A 71 -7.41 -8.23 1.21
CA ALA A 71 -7.86 -8.77 -0.07
C ALA A 71 -9.09 -9.67 0.08
N LEU A 72 -9.11 -10.49 1.12
CA LEU A 72 -10.30 -11.33 1.40
C LEU A 72 -11.50 -10.46 1.74
N ALA A 73 -11.29 -9.42 2.52
CA ALA A 73 -12.38 -8.52 2.91
C ALA A 73 -12.93 -7.77 1.69
N ILE A 74 -12.07 -7.35 0.76
CA ILE A 74 -12.57 -6.64 -0.42
C ILE A 74 -13.24 -7.60 -1.41
N ASP A 75 -12.85 -8.87 -1.45
CA ASP A 75 -13.59 -9.84 -2.25
C ASP A 75 -15.00 -10.02 -1.69
N LYS A 76 -15.19 -9.95 -0.38
CA LYS A 76 -16.52 -10.07 0.24
C LYS A 76 -17.31 -8.77 0.16
N GLY A 77 -16.63 -7.62 0.09
CA GLY A 77 -17.30 -6.31 0.11
C GLY A 77 -17.20 -5.52 -1.18
N GLY A 78 -16.57 -6.04 -2.21
CA GLY A 78 -16.36 -5.30 -3.45
C GLY A 78 -17.54 -5.38 -4.39
N ILE A 79 -18.02 -4.21 -4.83
CA ILE A 79 -19.21 -4.11 -5.68
C ILE A 79 -18.88 -3.73 -7.12
N GLN A 80 -17.60 -3.55 -7.42
CA GLN A 80 -17.11 -3.37 -8.79
C GLN A 80 -15.60 -3.67 -8.76
N PHE A 81 -15.13 -4.48 -9.70
CA PHE A 81 -13.72 -4.85 -9.80
C PHE A 81 -13.21 -4.53 -11.19
N ARG A 82 -12.01 -3.97 -11.29
CA ARG A 82 -11.36 -3.67 -12.55
C ARG A 82 -9.88 -3.99 -12.47
N THR A 83 -9.30 -4.42 -13.59
CA THR A 83 -7.85 -4.52 -13.76
C THR A 83 -7.40 -3.33 -14.58
N LEU A 84 -6.68 -2.41 -13.94
CA LEU A 84 -6.15 -1.22 -14.60
C LEU A 84 -4.89 -1.58 -15.37
N ASN A 85 -4.63 -0.88 -16.48
CA ASN A 85 -3.45 -1.09 -17.31
C ASN A 85 -3.33 -2.51 -17.85
N SER A 86 -4.46 -3.18 -18.10
CA SER A 86 -4.43 -4.58 -18.54
C SER A 86 -3.72 -4.77 -19.88
N SER A 87 -3.72 -3.73 -20.73
CA SER A 87 -3.06 -3.76 -22.04
C SER A 87 -1.60 -3.31 -22.01
N LYS A 88 -1.11 -2.84 -20.86
CA LYS A 88 0.25 -2.25 -20.75
C LYS A 88 1.31 -3.23 -20.24
N GLY A 89 0.92 -4.48 -20.01
CA GLY A 89 1.85 -5.50 -19.57
C GLY A 89 1.78 -5.79 -18.08
N PRO A 90 2.36 -6.92 -17.65
CA PRO A 90 2.15 -7.41 -16.29
C PRO A 90 2.78 -6.55 -15.19
N ALA A 91 3.82 -5.80 -15.51
CA ALA A 91 4.53 -5.01 -14.49
C ALA A 91 3.65 -3.91 -13.88
N VAL A 92 2.71 -3.37 -14.67
CA VAL A 92 1.87 -2.25 -14.22
C VAL A 92 0.39 -2.59 -14.13
N ARG A 93 0.01 -3.84 -14.40
CA ARG A 93 -1.38 -4.28 -14.18
C ARG A 93 -1.72 -4.15 -12.71
N ALA A 94 -2.87 -3.56 -12.42
CA ALA A 94 -3.25 -3.29 -11.05
C ALA A 94 -4.75 -3.53 -10.85
N THR A 95 -5.10 -4.30 -9.83
CA THR A 95 -6.49 -4.59 -9.49
C THR A 95 -7.02 -3.46 -8.60
N ARG A 96 -8.24 -3.03 -8.90
CA ARG A 96 -8.95 -2.04 -8.09
C ARG A 96 -10.38 -2.50 -7.87
N ALA A 97 -10.85 -2.37 -6.63
CA ALA A 97 -12.21 -2.74 -6.27
C ALA A 97 -12.91 -1.60 -5.56
N GLN A 98 -14.14 -1.32 -5.98
CA GLN A 98 -15.03 -0.40 -5.31
C GLN A 98 -15.73 -1.15 -4.19
N ALA A 99 -15.76 -0.60 -2.99
CA ALA A 99 -16.29 -1.27 -1.81
C ALA A 99 -17.68 -0.79 -1.46
N ASP A 100 -18.50 -1.73 -0.96
CA ASP A 100 -19.62 -1.40 -0.07
C ASP A 100 -18.98 -1.27 1.32
N ARG A 101 -18.99 -0.07 1.90
CA ARG A 101 -18.30 0.21 3.17
C ARG A 101 -18.75 -0.71 4.29
N THR A 102 -20.06 -0.98 4.37
CA THR A 102 -20.62 -1.83 5.43
C THR A 102 -20.18 -3.28 5.26
N LEU A 103 -20.25 -3.80 4.04
CA LEU A 103 -19.84 -5.18 3.77
C LEU A 103 -18.34 -5.37 4.04
N TYR A 104 -17.53 -4.41 3.62
CA TYR A 104 -16.09 -4.47 3.83
C TYR A 104 -15.76 -4.44 5.34
N LYS A 105 -16.35 -3.49 6.06
CA LYS A 105 -16.13 -3.36 7.51
C LYS A 105 -16.57 -4.63 8.23
N ASN A 106 -17.73 -5.18 7.86
CA ASN A 106 -18.24 -6.41 8.47
C ASN A 106 -17.30 -7.59 8.20
N ALA A 107 -16.72 -7.66 7.00
CA ALA A 107 -15.77 -8.73 6.65
C ALA A 107 -14.50 -8.62 7.51
N ILE A 108 -13.97 -7.41 7.68
CA ILE A 108 -12.79 -7.19 8.54
C ILE A 108 -13.13 -7.55 9.99
N ARG A 109 -14.29 -7.08 10.48
CA ARG A 109 -14.71 -7.34 11.85
C ARG A 109 -14.83 -8.84 12.11
N ASP A 110 -15.43 -9.57 11.17
CA ASP A 110 -15.59 -11.00 11.25
C ASP A 110 -14.24 -11.73 11.36
N ILE A 111 -13.27 -11.33 10.54
CA ILE A 111 -11.93 -11.91 10.57
C ILE A 111 -11.26 -11.63 11.93
N VAL A 112 -11.35 -10.40 12.41
CA VAL A 112 -10.74 -9.98 13.66
C VAL A 112 -11.35 -10.75 14.85
N GLU A 113 -12.68 -10.85 14.89
CA GLU A 113 -13.38 -11.50 16.00
C GLU A 113 -13.17 -13.00 16.05
N ASN A 114 -12.81 -13.63 14.94
CA ASN A 114 -12.58 -15.07 14.87
C ASN A 114 -11.11 -15.48 14.92
N GLN A 115 -10.21 -14.51 15.11
CA GLN A 115 -8.78 -14.81 15.15
C GLN A 115 -8.36 -15.32 16.52
N GLU A 116 -7.73 -16.48 16.56
CA GLU A 116 -7.14 -17.03 17.79
C GLU A 116 -6.04 -16.08 18.29
N ASN A 117 -5.87 -16.04 19.61
CA ASN A 117 -4.84 -15.25 20.29
C ASN A 117 -5.08 -13.74 20.24
N LEU A 118 -6.25 -13.30 19.77
CA LEU A 118 -6.57 -11.87 19.66
C LEU A 118 -7.74 -11.52 20.55
N THR A 119 -7.53 -10.53 21.41
CA THR A 119 -8.52 -10.00 22.34
C THR A 119 -8.78 -8.53 21.99
N LEU A 120 -10.05 -8.11 22.04
CA LEU A 120 -10.44 -6.73 21.78
C LEU A 120 -10.80 -6.01 23.07
N PHE A 121 -10.52 -4.71 23.15
CA PHE A 121 -10.96 -3.89 24.27
C PHE A 121 -11.21 -2.46 23.77
N GLN A 122 -12.35 -1.90 24.17
CA GLN A 122 -12.74 -0.55 23.73
C GLN A 122 -12.38 0.50 24.76
N GLN A 123 -11.30 1.19 24.54
CA GLN A 123 -10.87 2.40 25.25
C GLN A 123 -9.82 3.09 24.41
N SER A 124 -9.82 4.42 24.43
CA SER A 124 -8.73 5.21 23.84
C SER A 124 -7.48 5.07 24.70
N VAL A 125 -6.32 5.06 24.06
CA VAL A 125 -5.03 5.04 24.78
C VAL A 125 -4.55 6.49 24.90
N ASP A 126 -4.24 6.90 26.13
CA ASP A 126 -3.76 8.27 26.43
C ASP A 126 -2.27 8.32 26.69
N ASP A 127 -1.63 7.22 27.10
CA ASP A 127 -0.24 7.26 27.53
C ASP A 127 0.43 5.91 27.30
N LEU A 128 1.76 5.95 27.29
CA LEU A 128 2.61 4.77 27.21
C LEU A 128 3.35 4.61 28.53
N ILE A 129 3.56 3.36 28.94
CA ILE A 129 4.41 3.05 30.09
C ILE A 129 5.80 2.74 29.52
N VAL A 130 6.76 3.60 29.81
CA VAL A 130 8.13 3.47 29.30
C VAL A 130 9.09 3.49 30.50
N GLU A 131 9.96 2.48 30.57
CA GLU A 131 10.99 2.37 31.62
C GLU A 131 12.31 2.03 30.94
N ASN A 132 13.35 2.82 31.23
CA ASN A 132 14.69 2.58 30.67
C ASN A 132 14.67 2.47 29.13
N ASP A 133 13.93 3.37 28.49
CA ASP A 133 13.80 3.45 27.04
C ASP A 133 13.21 2.18 26.42
N GLN A 134 12.39 1.47 27.19
CA GLN A 134 11.67 0.29 26.73
C GLN A 134 10.18 0.43 27.08
N VAL A 135 9.32 0.17 26.11
CA VAL A 135 7.87 0.20 26.37
C VAL A 135 7.49 -1.04 27.21
N CYS A 136 6.63 -0.81 28.20
CA CYS A 136 6.15 -1.87 29.11
C CYS A 136 4.63 -2.01 29.07
N GLY A 137 3.93 -1.08 28.43
CA GLY A 137 2.48 -1.14 28.35
C GLY A 137 1.87 0.19 27.97
N VAL A 138 0.57 0.28 28.14
CA VAL A 138 -0.21 1.48 27.79
C VAL A 138 -1.17 1.83 28.93
N VAL A 139 -1.62 3.11 28.92
CA VAL A 139 -2.63 3.60 29.88
C VAL A 139 -3.80 4.13 29.07
N THR A 140 -5.00 3.67 29.39
CA THR A 140 -6.21 4.11 28.70
C THR A 140 -6.73 5.44 29.26
N GLN A 141 -7.71 6.00 28.59
CA GLN A 141 -8.34 7.26 28.96
C GLN A 141 -8.93 7.21 30.38
N MET A 142 -9.46 6.07 30.80
CA MET A 142 -10.01 5.93 32.15
C MET A 142 -8.96 5.53 33.19
N GLY A 143 -7.69 5.45 32.79
CA GLY A 143 -6.61 5.13 33.71
C GLY A 143 -6.28 3.65 33.86
N LEU A 144 -6.95 2.79 33.11
CA LEU A 144 -6.65 1.35 33.13
C LEU A 144 -5.32 1.10 32.43
N LYS A 145 -4.45 0.32 33.06
CA LYS A 145 -3.11 0.02 32.56
C LYS A 145 -3.04 -1.42 32.05
N PHE A 146 -2.44 -1.59 30.89
CA PHE A 146 -2.21 -2.92 30.29
C PHE A 146 -0.71 -3.12 30.11
N LYS A 147 -0.22 -4.26 30.55
CA LYS A 147 1.19 -4.64 30.38
C LYS A 147 1.40 -5.31 29.03
N ALA A 148 2.49 -4.99 28.37
CA ALA A 148 2.87 -5.61 27.10
C ALA A 148 4.38 -5.63 26.95
N LYS A 149 4.88 -6.61 26.20
CA LYS A 149 6.29 -6.66 25.82
C LYS A 149 6.57 -5.78 24.60
N SER A 150 5.59 -5.63 23.70
CA SER A 150 5.69 -4.75 22.53
C SER A 150 4.37 -4.01 22.33
N VAL A 151 4.46 -2.78 21.80
CA VAL A 151 3.30 -1.95 21.49
C VAL A 151 3.44 -1.45 20.05
N VAL A 152 2.36 -1.60 19.27
CA VAL A 152 2.29 -1.06 17.90
C VAL A 152 1.26 0.07 17.89
N LEU A 153 1.71 1.29 17.59
CA LEU A 153 0.81 2.45 17.49
C LEU A 153 0.38 2.66 16.04
N THR A 154 -0.93 2.73 15.83
CA THR A 154 -1.51 2.88 14.48
C THR A 154 -2.62 3.93 14.47
N VAL A 155 -2.44 5.01 15.19
CA VAL A 155 -3.53 5.93 15.53
C VAL A 155 -3.96 6.90 14.41
N GLY A 156 -3.25 6.98 13.31
CA GLY A 156 -3.72 7.64 12.09
C GLY A 156 -3.97 9.14 12.25
N THR A 157 -5.06 9.64 11.63
CA THR A 157 -5.40 11.07 11.65
C THR A 157 -5.87 11.56 13.01
N PHE A 158 -5.97 10.69 13.99
CA PHE A 158 -6.45 11.05 15.32
C PHE A 158 -5.42 11.81 16.13
N LEU A 159 -4.12 11.64 15.86
CA LEU A 159 -3.06 12.28 16.66
C LEU A 159 -3.08 13.79 16.46
N GLY A 160 -3.49 14.50 17.51
CA GLY A 160 -3.58 15.95 17.46
C GLY A 160 -4.50 16.46 16.37
N GLY A 161 -5.53 15.69 16.01
CA GLY A 161 -6.38 15.95 14.87
C GLY A 161 -7.20 17.23 14.97
N THR A 162 -7.24 18.00 13.88
CA THR A 162 -8.06 19.21 13.74
C THR A 162 -8.77 19.15 12.40
N ILE A 163 -10.11 19.27 12.45
CA ILE A 163 -10.97 19.26 11.26
C ILE A 163 -11.23 20.70 10.83
N HIS A 164 -11.08 20.99 9.53
CA HIS A 164 -11.26 22.32 8.95
C HIS A 164 -12.35 22.30 7.88
N ILE A 165 -13.31 23.25 7.98
CA ILE A 165 -14.30 23.54 6.94
C ILE A 165 -14.30 25.06 6.78
N GLY A 166 -13.74 25.55 5.68
CA GLY A 166 -13.49 26.97 5.54
C GLY A 166 -12.58 27.44 6.66
N LEU A 167 -12.90 28.56 7.27
CA LEU A 167 -12.11 29.09 8.39
C LEU A 167 -12.58 28.59 9.75
N GLU A 168 -13.64 27.76 9.78
CA GLU A 168 -14.10 27.09 11.00
C GLU A 168 -13.29 25.82 11.22
N ASN A 169 -12.95 25.54 12.49
CA ASN A 169 -12.25 24.31 12.82
C ASN A 169 -12.65 23.82 14.21
N TYR A 170 -12.39 22.52 14.44
CA TYR A 170 -12.62 21.89 15.74
C TYR A 170 -11.74 20.64 15.85
N ARG A 171 -11.47 20.23 17.08
CA ARG A 171 -10.68 19.03 17.34
C ARG A 171 -11.46 17.79 16.94
N GLY A 172 -10.81 16.89 16.21
CA GLY A 172 -11.42 15.63 15.81
C GLY A 172 -10.43 14.75 15.06
N GLY A 173 -10.63 13.44 15.13
CA GLY A 173 -9.80 12.48 14.39
C GLY A 173 -10.37 12.19 13.00
N ARG A 174 -11.70 12.31 12.91
CA ARG A 174 -12.48 12.18 11.67
C ARG A 174 -13.87 12.72 12.07
N ALA A 175 -14.70 13.07 11.09
CA ALA A 175 -16.02 13.62 11.42
C ALA A 175 -16.80 12.62 12.28
N GLY A 176 -17.22 13.04 13.44
CA GLY A 176 -17.96 12.21 14.39
C GLY A 176 -17.10 11.42 15.38
N ASP A 177 -15.77 11.47 15.27
CA ASP A 177 -14.88 10.76 16.17
C ASP A 177 -13.97 11.73 16.92
N PRO A 178 -13.66 11.45 18.19
CA PRO A 178 -12.79 12.34 18.96
C PRO A 178 -11.33 12.25 18.51
N PRO A 179 -10.53 13.27 18.79
CA PRO A 179 -9.09 13.23 18.49
C PRO A 179 -8.34 12.51 19.60
N SER A 180 -7.08 12.17 19.33
CA SER A 180 -6.16 11.63 20.30
C SER A 180 -5.16 12.72 20.69
N ILE A 181 -5.53 13.56 21.66
CA ILE A 181 -4.72 14.71 22.08
C ILE A 181 -3.70 14.30 23.15
N ALA A 182 -4.13 13.55 24.17
CA ALA A 182 -3.23 13.18 25.27
C ALA A 182 -2.08 12.32 24.75
N LEU A 183 -2.36 11.35 23.88
CA LEU A 183 -1.31 10.52 23.30
C LEU A 183 -0.39 11.35 22.41
N ALA A 184 -0.94 12.27 21.61
CA ALA A 184 -0.13 13.16 20.78
C ALA A 184 0.84 13.98 21.64
N ASP A 185 0.35 14.53 22.75
CA ASP A 185 1.20 15.31 23.65
C ASP A 185 2.30 14.42 24.27
N ARG A 186 1.95 13.20 24.63
CA ARG A 186 2.92 12.25 25.20
C ARG A 186 4.04 11.95 24.20
N LEU A 187 3.67 11.69 22.93
CA LEU A 187 4.65 11.36 21.90
C LEU A 187 5.54 12.56 21.58
N ARG A 188 4.97 13.78 21.61
CA ARG A 188 5.77 15.00 21.40
C ARG A 188 6.81 15.22 22.51
N ALA A 189 6.54 14.72 23.71
CA ALA A 189 7.46 14.81 24.85
C ALA A 189 8.61 13.79 24.74
N LEU A 190 8.51 12.81 23.85
CA LEU A 190 9.56 11.82 23.60
C LEU A 190 10.50 12.35 22.50
N PRO A 191 11.68 11.75 22.29
CA PRO A 191 12.68 12.34 21.38
C PRO A 191 12.40 12.14 19.89
N PHE A 192 11.16 11.90 19.49
CA PHE A 192 10.80 11.75 18.09
C PHE A 192 10.63 13.10 17.40
N ARG A 193 11.03 13.17 16.14
CA ARG A 193 10.78 14.36 15.32
C ARG A 193 9.33 14.31 14.83
N VAL A 194 8.61 15.40 15.03
CA VAL A 194 7.18 15.48 14.72
C VAL A 194 6.92 16.65 13.77
N ASP A 195 5.93 16.48 12.89
CA ASP A 195 5.45 17.55 12.02
C ASP A 195 3.97 17.29 11.76
N ARG A 196 3.36 18.10 10.92
CA ARG A 196 1.93 17.96 10.62
C ARG A 196 1.70 17.74 9.15
N LEU A 197 0.71 16.92 8.85
CA LEU A 197 0.23 16.68 7.48
C LEU A 197 -1.26 16.93 7.43
N LYS A 198 -1.77 17.03 6.21
CA LYS A 198 -3.18 17.27 5.94
C LYS A 198 -3.68 16.25 4.93
N THR A 199 -4.90 15.78 5.14
CA THR A 199 -5.63 15.01 4.12
C THR A 199 -7.06 15.54 4.09
N GLY A 200 -7.84 15.13 3.11
CA GLY A 200 -9.19 15.64 2.96
C GLY A 200 -10.15 14.66 2.35
N THR A 201 -11.41 15.04 2.36
CA THR A 201 -12.49 14.22 1.82
C THR A 201 -13.51 15.13 1.15
N PRO A 202 -14.20 14.65 0.09
CA PRO A 202 -15.25 15.46 -0.55
C PRO A 202 -16.56 15.40 0.23
N ALA A 203 -17.47 16.30 -0.11
CA ALA A 203 -18.84 16.22 0.36
C ALA A 203 -19.46 14.89 -0.11
N ARG A 204 -20.25 14.26 0.76
CA ARG A 204 -21.05 13.08 0.37
C ARG A 204 -22.40 13.57 -0.15
N LEU A 205 -22.86 12.97 -1.24
CA LEU A 205 -24.07 13.40 -1.93
C LEU A 205 -25.16 12.33 -1.81
N ASP A 206 -26.42 12.78 -1.77
CA ASP A 206 -27.57 11.88 -1.78
C ASP A 206 -27.82 11.43 -3.23
N ALA A 207 -27.66 10.14 -3.50
CA ALA A 207 -27.81 9.57 -4.84
C ALA A 207 -29.18 9.88 -5.45
N ARG A 208 -30.21 10.00 -4.61
CA ARG A 208 -31.58 10.28 -5.08
C ARG A 208 -31.70 11.69 -5.67
N SER A 209 -30.77 12.56 -5.37
CA SER A 209 -30.75 13.94 -5.86
C SER A 209 -29.87 14.11 -7.10
N LEU A 210 -29.27 13.05 -7.60
CA LEU A 210 -28.37 13.08 -8.76
C LEU A 210 -29.06 12.58 -10.01
N ASP A 211 -28.65 13.11 -11.17
CA ASP A 211 -29.16 12.66 -12.46
C ASP A 211 -28.10 11.81 -13.15
N PHE A 212 -28.15 10.50 -12.95
CA PHE A 212 -27.19 9.57 -13.52
C PHE A 212 -27.34 9.42 -15.03
N SER A 213 -28.50 9.81 -15.59
CA SER A 213 -28.76 9.64 -17.03
C SER A 213 -27.84 10.49 -17.91
N VAL A 214 -27.25 11.55 -17.35
CA VAL A 214 -26.34 12.45 -18.08
C VAL A 214 -24.86 12.14 -17.80
N MET A 215 -24.60 11.14 -16.97
CA MET A 215 -23.25 10.73 -16.64
C MET A 215 -22.86 9.47 -17.42
N GLN A 216 -21.56 9.27 -17.63
CA GLN A 216 -21.06 8.09 -18.34
C GLN A 216 -20.95 6.92 -17.37
N PRO A 217 -21.66 5.80 -17.60
CA PRO A 217 -21.49 4.63 -16.75
C PRO A 217 -20.15 3.96 -16.97
N GLN A 218 -19.58 3.42 -15.90
CA GLN A 218 -18.35 2.66 -15.96
C GLN A 218 -18.57 1.33 -15.23
N PRO A 219 -18.83 0.25 -15.95
CA PRO A 219 -19.01 -1.06 -15.33
C PRO A 219 -17.68 -1.67 -14.93
N GLY A 220 -17.74 -2.68 -14.08
CA GLY A 220 -16.57 -3.50 -13.76
C GLY A 220 -16.18 -4.40 -14.93
N ASP A 221 -15.06 -5.07 -14.78
CA ASP A 221 -14.56 -6.00 -15.82
C ASP A 221 -15.39 -7.28 -15.84
N ASN A 222 -15.45 -7.91 -17.01
CA ASN A 222 -16.07 -9.20 -17.20
C ASN A 222 -15.12 -10.09 -18.01
N PRO A 223 -14.63 -11.22 -17.45
CA PRO A 223 -14.95 -11.78 -16.13
C PRO A 223 -14.42 -10.93 -15.00
N THR A 224 -15.10 -10.97 -13.85
CA THR A 224 -14.77 -10.16 -12.70
C THR A 224 -13.46 -10.61 -12.08
N PRO A 225 -12.48 -9.71 -11.90
CA PRO A 225 -11.24 -10.07 -11.21
C PRO A 225 -11.47 -10.46 -9.75
N VAL A 226 -10.60 -11.30 -9.20
CA VAL A 226 -10.61 -11.69 -7.80
C VAL A 226 -9.32 -11.14 -7.16
N PHE A 227 -9.42 -10.55 -5.99
CA PHE A 227 -8.28 -9.91 -5.35
C PHE A 227 -7.39 -10.89 -4.60
N SER A 228 -7.98 -11.70 -3.72
CA SER A 228 -7.20 -12.61 -2.87
C SER A 228 -6.76 -13.86 -3.62
N PHE A 229 -5.54 -14.33 -3.34
CA PHE A 229 -5.09 -15.62 -3.83
C PHE A 229 -5.94 -16.78 -3.26
N MET A 230 -6.68 -16.51 -2.17
CA MET A 230 -7.59 -17.48 -1.56
C MET A 230 -9.05 -17.27 -1.97
N GLY A 231 -9.32 -16.25 -2.78
CA GLY A 231 -10.70 -15.88 -3.12
C GLY A 231 -11.23 -16.54 -4.38
N ASP A 232 -12.52 -16.39 -4.57
CA ASP A 232 -13.16 -16.74 -5.85
C ASP A 232 -14.40 -15.84 -6.04
N ARG A 233 -14.94 -15.86 -7.25
CA ARG A 233 -16.05 -14.96 -7.64
C ARG A 233 -17.33 -15.19 -6.84
N THR A 234 -17.50 -16.37 -6.26
CA THR A 234 -18.70 -16.65 -5.45
C THR A 234 -18.73 -15.83 -4.16
N MET A 235 -17.59 -15.27 -3.75
CA MET A 235 -17.52 -14.41 -2.57
C MET A 235 -18.07 -13.00 -2.84
N HIS A 236 -18.11 -12.59 -4.10
CA HIS A 236 -18.46 -11.22 -4.49
C HIS A 236 -19.94 -10.93 -4.32
N PRO A 237 -20.29 -9.76 -3.79
CA PRO A 237 -21.70 -9.33 -3.77
C PRO A 237 -22.14 -8.91 -5.17
N THR A 238 -23.38 -8.45 -5.28
CA THR A 238 -23.94 -7.90 -6.52
C THR A 238 -23.00 -6.81 -7.05
N GLN A 239 -22.71 -6.84 -8.35
CA GLN A 239 -21.80 -5.87 -8.99
C GLN A 239 -22.61 -4.75 -9.63
N ILE A 240 -22.17 -3.51 -9.43
CA ILE A 240 -22.84 -2.33 -9.98
C ILE A 240 -21.81 -1.39 -10.62
N PRO A 241 -22.25 -0.53 -11.56
CA PRO A 241 -21.31 0.42 -12.17
C PRO A 241 -21.05 1.63 -11.29
N CYS A 242 -19.92 2.30 -11.50
CA CYS A 242 -19.69 3.68 -11.09
C CYS A 242 -20.05 4.58 -12.28
N TYR A 243 -20.04 5.89 -12.06
CA TYR A 243 -20.35 6.86 -13.11
C TYR A 243 -19.24 7.91 -13.17
N ILE A 244 -19.13 8.57 -14.32
CA ILE A 244 -18.11 9.60 -14.54
C ILE A 244 -18.82 10.88 -14.94
N THR A 245 -18.42 11.99 -14.31
CA THR A 245 -18.78 13.32 -14.73
C THR A 245 -17.54 14.21 -14.60
N HIS A 246 -17.67 15.52 -14.75
CA HIS A 246 -16.53 16.42 -14.82
C HIS A 246 -16.85 17.78 -14.21
N THR A 247 -15.83 18.43 -13.66
CA THR A 247 -15.91 19.86 -13.34
C THR A 247 -15.91 20.65 -14.66
N ASN A 248 -16.21 21.93 -14.59
CA ASN A 248 -16.23 22.82 -15.74
C ASN A 248 -15.74 24.20 -15.32
N GLU A 249 -15.72 25.15 -16.27
CA GLU A 249 -15.19 26.49 -15.99
C GLU A 249 -16.00 27.23 -14.92
N LYS A 250 -17.31 27.02 -14.89
CA LYS A 250 -18.17 27.64 -13.85
C LYS A 250 -17.77 27.10 -12.48
N THR A 251 -17.55 25.77 -12.37
CA THR A 251 -17.08 25.13 -11.14
C THR A 251 -15.78 25.79 -10.68
N HIS A 252 -14.84 25.94 -11.62
CA HIS A 252 -13.52 26.48 -11.28
C HIS A 252 -13.59 27.94 -10.84
N ASP A 253 -14.47 28.74 -11.46
CA ASP A 253 -14.67 30.13 -11.05
C ASP A 253 -15.25 30.23 -9.64
N ILE A 254 -16.20 29.37 -9.30
CA ILE A 254 -16.78 29.31 -7.95
C ILE A 254 -15.68 29.02 -6.92
N ILE A 255 -14.82 28.06 -7.24
CA ILE A 255 -13.73 27.68 -6.33
C ILE A 255 -12.75 28.84 -6.17
N ARG A 256 -12.36 29.49 -7.27
CA ARG A 256 -11.44 30.64 -7.22
C ARG A 256 -12.00 31.76 -6.35
N GLY A 257 -13.31 31.96 -6.41
CA GLY A 257 -13.99 32.98 -5.61
C GLY A 257 -14.04 32.66 -4.12
N GLY A 258 -13.76 31.42 -3.73
CA GLY A 258 -13.75 31.00 -2.33
C GLY A 258 -12.37 30.83 -1.72
N LEU A 259 -11.29 31.04 -2.48
CA LEU A 259 -9.94 30.77 -1.97
C LEU A 259 -9.54 31.66 -0.79
N ASP A 260 -10.12 32.85 -0.67
CA ASP A 260 -9.87 33.73 0.47
C ASP A 260 -10.46 33.19 1.78
N ARG A 261 -11.29 32.15 1.71
CA ARG A 261 -11.83 31.46 2.87
C ARG A 261 -11.37 30.00 2.95
N SER A 262 -10.31 29.66 2.23
CA SER A 262 -9.70 28.33 2.26
C SER A 262 -8.69 28.25 3.40
N PRO A 263 -8.78 27.25 4.27
CA PRO A 263 -7.78 27.13 5.35
C PRO A 263 -6.37 26.87 4.82
N MET A 264 -6.25 26.23 3.64
CA MET A 264 -4.94 26.02 3.01
C MET A 264 -4.35 27.32 2.48
N PHE A 265 -5.15 28.09 1.73
CA PHE A 265 -4.65 29.27 1.02
C PHE A 265 -4.51 30.48 1.92
N THR A 266 -5.15 30.47 3.09
CA THR A 266 -5.01 31.54 4.09
C THR A 266 -3.96 31.23 5.14
N GLY A 267 -3.35 30.03 5.09
CA GLY A 267 -2.29 29.65 6.03
C GLY A 267 -2.77 29.14 7.37
N VAL A 268 -4.07 28.88 7.54
CA VAL A 268 -4.61 28.31 8.77
C VAL A 268 -4.14 26.89 8.97
N ILE A 269 -4.04 26.12 7.88
CA ILE A 269 -3.47 24.77 7.91
C ILE A 269 -1.97 24.87 7.70
N GLU A 270 -1.21 24.32 8.64
CA GLU A 270 0.26 24.27 8.55
C GLU A 270 0.74 23.04 7.81
N GLY A 271 -0.04 21.95 7.84
CA GLY A 271 0.33 20.67 7.24
C GLY A 271 0.33 20.71 5.73
N ILE A 272 1.14 19.84 5.11
CA ILE A 272 1.21 19.69 3.67
C ILE A 272 0.26 18.57 3.25
N GLY A 273 -0.52 18.81 2.20
CA GLY A 273 -1.44 17.83 1.64
C GLY A 273 -0.79 16.93 0.60
N PRO A 274 -1.48 15.88 0.17
CA PRO A 274 -0.89 14.93 -0.78
C PRO A 274 -0.68 15.55 -2.16
N ARG A 275 0.46 15.22 -2.76
CA ARG A 275 0.82 15.64 -4.12
C ARG A 275 -0.13 15.00 -5.15
N TYR A 276 -0.48 13.75 -4.91
CA TYR A 276 -1.38 12.98 -5.76
C TYR A 276 -2.72 12.90 -5.05
N CYS A 277 -3.81 13.07 -5.79
CA CYS A 277 -5.15 13.20 -5.24
C CYS A 277 -5.27 14.45 -4.35
N PRO A 278 -4.83 15.61 -4.83
CA PRO A 278 -4.95 16.85 -4.05
C PRO A 278 -6.41 17.30 -3.97
N SER A 279 -6.68 18.31 -3.13
CA SER A 279 -8.02 18.93 -3.08
C SER A 279 -8.35 19.56 -4.43
N ILE A 280 -9.64 19.80 -4.69
CA ILE A 280 -10.04 20.43 -5.95
C ILE A 280 -9.50 21.87 -6.05
N GLU A 281 -9.41 22.58 -4.94
CA GLU A 281 -8.84 23.93 -4.95
C GLU A 281 -7.35 23.91 -5.29
N ASP A 282 -6.63 22.87 -4.87
CA ASP A 282 -5.24 22.65 -5.26
C ASP A 282 -5.11 22.39 -6.77
N LYS A 283 -5.96 21.50 -7.29
CA LYS A 283 -5.93 21.14 -8.71
C LYS A 283 -6.15 22.36 -9.60
N ILE A 284 -7.12 23.18 -9.23
CA ILE A 284 -7.48 24.35 -10.03
C ILE A 284 -6.35 25.39 -10.01
N THR A 285 -5.63 25.49 -8.91
CA THR A 285 -4.50 26.41 -8.78
C THR A 285 -3.27 25.89 -9.52
N ARG A 286 -2.92 24.61 -9.33
CA ARG A 286 -1.72 24.00 -9.94
C ARG A 286 -1.89 23.81 -11.44
N PHE A 287 -3.09 23.49 -11.89
CA PHE A 287 -3.39 23.19 -13.29
C PHE A 287 -4.42 24.20 -13.81
N ALA A 288 -4.09 25.49 -13.64
CA ALA A 288 -5.01 26.60 -13.94
C ALA A 288 -5.47 26.62 -15.39
N ASP A 289 -4.67 26.06 -16.30
CA ASP A 289 -5.01 26.01 -17.74
C ASP A 289 -6.00 24.91 -18.09
N LYS A 290 -6.23 23.95 -17.20
CA LYS A 290 -7.24 22.90 -17.45
C LYS A 290 -8.64 23.45 -17.18
N THR A 291 -9.56 23.12 -18.08
CA THR A 291 -10.96 23.57 -17.99
C THR A 291 -11.89 22.52 -17.40
N SER A 292 -11.37 21.30 -17.14
CA SER A 292 -12.18 20.18 -16.71
C SER A 292 -11.33 19.18 -15.94
N HIS A 293 -11.89 18.65 -14.84
CA HIS A 293 -11.31 17.56 -14.08
C HIS A 293 -12.34 16.46 -13.94
N GLN A 294 -11.89 15.22 -14.09
CA GLN A 294 -12.76 14.04 -14.02
C GLN A 294 -13.19 13.77 -12.58
N ILE A 295 -14.44 13.36 -12.43
CA ILE A 295 -15.03 12.98 -11.15
C ILE A 295 -15.57 11.55 -11.28
N PHE A 296 -15.13 10.65 -10.39
CA PHE A 296 -15.72 9.32 -10.29
C PHE A 296 -16.82 9.34 -9.24
N VAL A 297 -18.03 9.02 -9.68
CA VAL A 297 -19.22 9.04 -8.82
C VAL A 297 -19.38 7.62 -8.28
N GLU A 298 -18.95 7.42 -7.04
CA GLU A 298 -18.77 6.10 -6.43
C GLU A 298 -19.83 5.86 -5.37
N PRO A 299 -20.69 4.83 -5.52
CA PRO A 299 -21.65 4.52 -4.47
C PRO A 299 -20.94 4.05 -3.21
N GLU A 300 -21.46 4.42 -2.05
CA GLU A 300 -20.88 4.00 -0.77
C GLU A 300 -21.30 2.58 -0.40
N GLY A 301 -22.32 2.04 -1.05
CA GLY A 301 -22.78 0.69 -0.82
C GLY A 301 -24.01 0.36 -1.64
N LEU A 302 -24.37 -0.92 -1.64
CA LEU A 302 -25.52 -1.42 -2.40
C LEU A 302 -26.85 -0.86 -1.89
N ASN A 303 -26.94 -0.61 -0.60
CA ASN A 303 -28.16 -0.14 0.05
C ASN A 303 -28.01 1.26 0.65
N SER A 304 -26.96 1.98 0.27
CA SER A 304 -26.72 3.33 0.79
C SER A 304 -27.21 4.37 -0.21
N ILE A 305 -27.77 5.46 0.32
CA ILE A 305 -28.10 6.62 -0.52
C ILE A 305 -26.89 7.51 -0.76
N GLU A 306 -25.77 7.26 -0.05
CA GLU A 306 -24.62 8.13 -0.15
C GLU A 306 -23.75 7.78 -1.34
N VAL A 307 -23.22 8.83 -1.97
CA VAL A 307 -22.28 8.75 -3.08
C VAL A 307 -21.04 9.55 -2.71
N TYR A 308 -19.88 8.97 -3.05
CA TYR A 308 -18.57 9.60 -2.86
C TYR A 308 -18.13 10.15 -4.23
N PRO A 309 -18.12 11.50 -4.41
CA PRO A 309 -17.68 12.08 -5.68
C PRO A 309 -16.15 12.24 -5.66
N ASN A 310 -15.45 11.19 -6.07
CA ASN A 310 -14.00 11.11 -6.02
C ASN A 310 -13.39 12.08 -7.03
N GLY A 311 -12.58 13.01 -6.53
CA GLY A 311 -11.90 14.01 -7.36
C GLY A 311 -12.18 15.44 -6.96
N ILE A 312 -13.13 15.66 -6.05
CA ILE A 312 -13.47 17.01 -5.59
C ILE A 312 -13.39 17.16 -4.05
N SER A 313 -12.37 16.53 -3.45
CA SER A 313 -12.08 16.76 -2.03
C SER A 313 -11.87 18.25 -1.79
N THR A 314 -12.41 18.76 -0.70
CA THR A 314 -12.35 20.19 -0.44
C THR A 314 -12.53 20.50 1.04
N SER A 315 -11.90 21.59 1.47
CA SER A 315 -12.13 22.18 2.79
C SER A 315 -12.72 23.57 2.71
N LEU A 316 -13.22 23.95 1.54
CA LEU A 316 -13.89 25.24 1.36
C LEU A 316 -15.14 25.35 2.23
N PRO A 317 -15.60 26.56 2.57
CA PRO A 317 -16.84 26.71 3.38
C PRO A 317 -18.04 26.07 2.71
N PHE A 318 -19.04 25.72 3.50
CA PHE A 318 -20.17 24.95 3.01
C PHE A 318 -20.92 25.64 1.85
N ASP A 319 -21.09 26.96 1.92
CA ASP A 319 -21.77 27.68 0.83
C ASP A 319 -21.02 27.52 -0.50
N VAL A 320 -19.69 27.54 -0.46
CA VAL A 320 -18.87 27.32 -1.66
C VAL A 320 -18.98 25.85 -2.11
N GLN A 321 -18.96 24.91 -1.17
CA GLN A 321 -19.13 23.50 -1.50
C GLN A 321 -20.46 23.25 -2.22
N MET A 322 -21.54 23.80 -1.69
CA MET A 322 -22.87 23.65 -2.31
C MET A 322 -22.88 24.20 -3.73
N ASN A 323 -22.33 25.40 -3.91
CA ASN A 323 -22.32 26.05 -5.23
C ASN A 323 -21.45 25.30 -6.23
N LEU A 324 -20.24 24.86 -5.82
CA LEU A 324 -19.36 24.15 -6.76
C LEU A 324 -19.97 22.80 -7.14
N VAL A 325 -20.55 22.08 -6.19
CA VAL A 325 -21.17 20.79 -6.47
C VAL A 325 -22.31 20.97 -7.48
N ARG A 326 -23.18 21.94 -7.25
CA ARG A 326 -24.36 22.14 -8.11
C ARG A 326 -24.03 22.72 -9.49
N SER A 327 -22.78 23.14 -9.71
CA SER A 327 -22.32 23.57 -11.03
C SER A 327 -21.94 22.40 -11.93
N ILE A 328 -21.89 21.17 -11.39
CA ILE A 328 -21.38 20.00 -12.12
C ILE A 328 -22.55 19.26 -12.77
N LYS A 329 -22.33 18.82 -14.03
CA LYS A 329 -23.36 18.12 -14.81
C LYS A 329 -23.79 16.84 -14.08
N GLY A 330 -25.08 16.73 -13.83
CA GLY A 330 -25.68 15.61 -13.10
C GLY A 330 -25.87 15.91 -11.64
N PHE A 331 -25.24 16.95 -11.11
CA PHE A 331 -25.31 17.32 -9.70
C PHE A 331 -26.13 18.59 -9.46
N GLU A 332 -26.86 19.06 -10.45
CA GLU A 332 -27.54 20.37 -10.39
C GLU A 332 -28.49 20.50 -9.21
N ASN A 333 -29.10 19.40 -8.78
CA ASN A 333 -30.04 19.37 -7.65
C ASN A 333 -29.48 18.62 -6.46
N ALA A 334 -28.17 18.45 -6.39
CA ALA A 334 -27.53 17.61 -5.37
C ALA A 334 -27.84 18.11 -3.96
N HIS A 335 -28.14 17.15 -3.08
CA HIS A 335 -28.22 17.36 -1.65
C HIS A 335 -26.94 16.82 -1.03
N ILE A 336 -26.28 17.64 -0.23
CA ILE A 336 -25.08 17.24 0.50
C ILE A 336 -25.50 16.60 1.82
N VAL A 337 -25.18 15.31 1.99
CA VAL A 337 -25.48 14.57 3.22
C VAL A 337 -24.48 14.92 4.32
N ARG A 338 -23.21 15.06 3.94
CA ARG A 338 -22.10 15.40 4.84
C ARG A 338 -21.17 16.37 4.11
N PRO A 339 -20.72 17.45 4.76
CA PRO A 339 -19.79 18.36 4.07
C PRO A 339 -18.40 17.73 3.92
N GLY A 340 -17.67 18.18 2.93
CA GLY A 340 -16.25 17.86 2.80
C GLY A 340 -15.45 18.61 3.86
N TYR A 341 -14.28 18.09 4.20
CA TYR A 341 -13.42 18.72 5.18
C TYR A 341 -11.97 18.29 4.98
N ALA A 342 -11.06 19.06 5.53
CA ALA A 342 -9.67 18.67 5.66
C ALA A 342 -9.40 18.30 7.11
N ILE A 343 -8.52 17.34 7.30
CA ILE A 343 -8.04 17.01 8.63
C ILE A 343 -6.53 17.19 8.67
N GLU A 344 -6.06 17.90 9.70
CA GLU A 344 -4.65 18.15 9.96
C GLU A 344 -4.27 17.35 11.20
N TYR A 345 -3.11 16.68 11.15
CA TYR A 345 -2.75 15.73 12.20
C TYR A 345 -1.23 15.63 12.33
N ASP A 346 -0.78 15.14 13.49
CA ASP A 346 0.64 14.92 13.75
C ASP A 346 1.11 13.66 13.03
N PHE A 347 2.32 13.74 12.46
CA PHE A 347 3.03 12.54 12.04
C PHE A 347 4.46 12.62 12.55
N PHE A 348 5.09 11.46 12.64
CA PHE A 348 6.43 11.35 13.20
C PHE A 348 7.38 10.94 12.09
N ASP A 349 8.57 11.54 12.08
CA ASP A 349 9.56 11.35 11.00
C ASP A 349 9.93 9.87 10.93
N PRO A 350 9.61 9.17 9.83
CA PRO A 350 9.88 7.73 9.76
C PRO A 350 11.35 7.37 9.68
N ARG A 351 12.24 8.35 9.51
CA ARG A 351 13.68 8.10 9.65
C ARG A 351 14.06 7.75 11.08
N ASP A 352 13.18 7.99 12.05
CA ASP A 352 13.35 7.56 13.43
C ASP A 352 12.98 6.10 13.65
N LEU A 353 12.65 5.37 12.58
CA LEU A 353 12.30 3.96 12.61
C LEU A 353 13.40 3.09 12.00
N LYS A 354 13.55 1.89 12.55
CA LYS A 354 14.33 0.82 11.92
C LYS A 354 13.53 0.25 10.74
N GLN A 355 14.18 -0.59 9.94
CA GLN A 355 13.50 -1.29 8.84
C GLN A 355 12.38 -2.22 9.32
N THR A 356 12.39 -2.59 10.59
CA THR A 356 11.35 -3.41 11.22
C THR A 356 10.12 -2.60 11.61
N LEU A 357 10.19 -1.28 11.47
CA LEU A 357 9.21 -0.29 11.96
C LEU A 357 9.24 -0.09 13.48
N GLU A 358 10.21 -0.70 14.16
CA GLU A 358 10.47 -0.37 15.56
C GLU A 358 11.12 1.01 15.64
N THR A 359 10.71 1.81 16.63
CA THR A 359 11.35 3.11 16.84
C THR A 359 12.79 2.92 17.31
N LYS A 360 13.67 3.83 16.90
CA LYS A 360 15.09 3.76 17.29
C LYS A 360 15.31 4.13 18.75
N PHE A 361 14.43 4.95 19.34
CA PHE A 361 14.63 5.52 20.67
C PHE A 361 13.99 4.73 21.80
N ILE A 362 12.94 3.94 21.49
CA ILE A 362 12.21 3.17 22.51
C ILE A 362 12.04 1.74 22.04
N ARG A 363 12.69 0.83 22.76
CA ARG A 363 12.64 -0.59 22.43
C ARG A 363 11.23 -1.13 22.65
N GLY A 364 10.78 -1.95 21.71
CA GLY A 364 9.46 -2.58 21.77
C GLY A 364 8.33 -1.72 21.29
N LEU A 365 8.60 -0.47 20.87
CA LEU A 365 7.59 0.45 20.38
C LEU A 365 7.70 0.55 18.85
N PHE A 366 6.61 0.20 18.16
CA PHE A 366 6.52 0.18 16.69
C PHE A 366 5.47 1.18 16.23
N PHE A 367 5.70 1.84 15.10
CA PHE A 367 4.74 2.74 14.47
C PHE A 367 4.35 2.21 13.10
N ALA A 368 3.06 2.28 12.77
CA ALA A 368 2.58 1.84 11.45
C ALA A 368 1.40 2.69 10.99
N GLY A 369 1.38 3.00 9.69
CA GLY A 369 0.30 3.74 9.07
C GLY A 369 0.56 5.23 8.98
N GLN A 370 -0.49 6.02 9.08
CA GLN A 370 -0.40 7.48 8.89
C GLN A 370 0.53 8.18 9.89
N ILE A 371 0.73 7.61 11.05
CA ILE A 371 1.68 8.14 12.03
C ILE A 371 3.07 8.30 11.41
N ASN A 372 3.39 7.53 10.38
CA ASN A 372 4.68 7.56 9.67
C ASN A 372 4.67 8.45 8.43
N GLY A 373 3.59 9.17 8.19
CA GLY A 373 3.51 10.11 7.07
C GLY A 373 2.97 9.53 5.78
N THR A 374 2.39 8.34 5.81
CA THR A 374 1.74 7.75 4.61
C THR A 374 0.26 8.13 4.57
N THR A 375 -0.34 8.07 3.37
CA THR A 375 -1.78 8.09 3.21
C THR A 375 -2.18 6.92 2.32
N GLY A 376 -3.32 6.33 2.61
CA GLY A 376 -3.86 5.20 1.86
C GLY A 376 -4.04 3.98 2.74
N TYR A 377 -5.14 3.28 2.50
CA TYR A 377 -5.46 2.06 3.26
C TYR A 377 -4.39 0.99 3.07
N GLU A 378 -3.91 0.88 1.84
CA GLU A 378 -2.98 -0.18 1.44
C GLU A 378 -1.61 0.03 2.08
N GLU A 379 -1.14 1.28 2.10
CA GLU A 379 0.12 1.63 2.77
C GLU A 379 0.03 1.36 4.27
N ALA A 380 -1.13 1.68 4.85
CA ALA A 380 -1.35 1.44 6.27
C ALA A 380 -1.35 -0.06 6.57
N GLY A 381 -2.08 -0.84 5.77
CA GLY A 381 -2.14 -2.30 5.94
C GLY A 381 -0.77 -2.96 5.82
N ALA A 382 0.02 -2.53 4.84
CA ALA A 382 1.37 -3.07 4.63
C ALA A 382 2.26 -2.82 5.83
N GLN A 383 2.27 -1.58 6.35
CA GLN A 383 3.06 -1.25 7.52
C GLN A 383 2.57 -2.00 8.75
N GLY A 384 1.24 -2.07 8.90
CA GLY A 384 0.66 -2.79 10.04
C GLY A 384 1.09 -4.24 10.09
N LEU A 385 1.01 -4.93 8.95
CA LEU A 385 1.41 -6.34 8.89
C LEU A 385 2.88 -6.52 9.27
N VAL A 386 3.77 -5.68 8.73
CA VAL A 386 5.21 -5.77 9.01
C VAL A 386 5.47 -5.45 10.48
N ALA A 387 4.87 -4.38 11.02
CA ALA A 387 5.09 -4.01 12.42
C ALA A 387 4.57 -5.08 13.38
N GLY A 388 3.38 -5.60 13.12
CA GLY A 388 2.80 -6.65 13.94
C GLY A 388 3.62 -7.94 13.92
N ALA A 389 4.06 -8.35 12.73
CA ALA A 389 4.90 -9.53 12.59
C ALA A 389 6.23 -9.36 13.33
N ASN A 390 6.86 -8.18 13.19
CA ASN A 390 8.14 -7.93 13.85
C ASN A 390 8.00 -7.78 15.36
N ALA A 391 6.87 -7.23 15.82
CA ALA A 391 6.59 -7.20 17.27
C ALA A 391 6.50 -8.63 17.82
N ALA A 392 5.80 -9.52 17.12
CA ALA A 392 5.68 -10.91 17.52
C ALA A 392 7.05 -11.62 17.51
N LEU A 393 7.82 -11.42 16.45
CA LEU A 393 9.15 -12.02 16.35
C LEU A 393 10.08 -11.54 17.48
N GLN A 394 10.01 -10.26 17.83
CA GLN A 394 10.81 -9.71 18.90
C GLN A 394 10.44 -10.36 20.25
N VAL A 395 9.15 -10.49 20.53
CA VAL A 395 8.67 -11.12 21.77
C VAL A 395 9.11 -12.60 21.82
N GLN A 396 9.16 -13.26 20.67
CA GLN A 396 9.56 -14.67 20.57
C GLN A 396 11.08 -14.85 20.52
N GLU A 397 11.82 -13.73 20.55
CA GLU A 397 13.28 -13.72 20.48
C GLU A 397 13.79 -14.37 19.18
N LYS A 398 13.11 -14.09 18.09
CA LYS A 398 13.46 -14.58 16.75
C LYS A 398 13.95 -13.40 15.88
N ASP A 399 14.66 -13.74 14.81
CA ASP A 399 15.17 -12.75 13.87
C ASP A 399 14.03 -11.98 13.21
N PRO A 400 14.21 -10.67 13.00
CA PRO A 400 13.14 -9.86 12.41
C PRO A 400 12.93 -10.18 10.93
N MET A 401 11.72 -9.84 10.45
CA MET A 401 11.39 -9.89 9.03
C MET A 401 11.79 -8.56 8.39
N ILE A 402 12.79 -8.61 7.51
CA ILE A 402 13.23 -7.43 6.75
C ILE A 402 12.92 -7.70 5.28
N LEU A 403 12.09 -6.84 4.69
CA LEU A 403 11.74 -6.96 3.27
C LEU A 403 12.62 -6.02 2.46
N ARG A 404 13.43 -6.59 1.57
CA ARG A 404 14.29 -5.79 0.70
C ARG A 404 13.49 -5.14 -0.42
N ARG A 405 14.06 -4.12 -1.02
CA ARG A 405 13.44 -3.42 -2.15
C ARG A 405 13.23 -4.31 -3.37
N ASP A 406 13.98 -5.36 -3.48
CA ASP A 406 13.79 -6.35 -4.56
C ASP A 406 12.83 -7.50 -4.21
N UNK A 407 12.28 -7.46 -2.93
CA UNK A 407 11.44 -8.42 -2.48
C UNK A 407 10.03 -8.10 -2.53
N ALA A 408 9.86 -6.84 -2.28
CA ALA A 408 8.45 -6.48 -2.19
C ALA A 408 8.26 -4.97 -2.34
N UNK A 409 7.21 -4.70 -2.75
CA UNK A 409 6.80 -3.45 -2.73
C UNK A 409 6.65 -2.91 -1.42
N MET A 410 6.18 -3.75 -0.48
CA MET A 410 6.20 -3.35 0.93
C MET A 410 7.62 -2.98 1.37
N GLY A 411 8.61 -3.66 0.85
CA GLY A 411 10.01 -3.34 1.14
C GLY A 411 10.42 -1.98 0.60
N VAL A 412 9.96 -1.63 -0.60
CA VAL A 412 10.21 -0.31 -1.18
C VAL A 412 9.60 0.78 -0.28
N LEU A 413 8.36 0.59 0.14
CA LEU A 413 7.63 1.52 1.01
C LEU A 413 8.41 1.78 2.30
N ILE A 414 8.76 0.72 3.00
CA ILE A 414 9.42 0.84 4.31
C ILE A 414 10.82 1.44 4.16
N ASP A 415 11.57 0.99 3.14
CA ASP A 415 12.91 1.54 2.92
C ASP A 415 12.85 3.03 2.57
N ASP A 416 11.91 3.45 1.72
CA ASP A 416 11.74 4.87 1.41
C ASP A 416 11.48 5.66 2.69
N LEU A 417 10.56 5.19 3.53
CA LEU A 417 10.22 5.89 4.76
C LEU A 417 11.41 5.96 5.72
N ALA A 418 12.03 4.83 6.00
CA ALA A 418 13.08 4.76 7.03
C ALA A 418 14.37 5.45 6.60
N THR A 419 14.65 5.48 5.30
CA THR A 419 15.92 6.02 4.78
C THR A 419 15.80 7.48 4.36
N MET A 420 14.78 7.81 3.57
CA MET A 420 14.61 9.15 3.00
C MET A 420 13.62 10.01 3.78
N GLY A 421 12.69 9.39 4.48
CA GLY A 421 11.59 10.10 5.11
C GLY A 421 10.61 10.65 4.09
N THR A 422 9.73 11.52 4.54
CA THR A 422 8.78 12.16 3.64
C THR A 422 8.45 13.56 4.15
N LYS A 423 8.30 14.51 3.21
CA LYS A 423 7.92 15.89 3.51
C LYS A 423 6.46 16.15 3.16
N GLU A 424 5.84 15.21 2.45
CA GLU A 424 4.43 15.27 2.06
C GLU A 424 3.83 13.88 2.25
N PRO A 425 2.52 13.74 2.28
CA PRO A 425 1.93 12.40 2.47
C PRO A 425 2.46 11.41 1.42
N TYR A 426 3.06 10.32 1.90
CA TYR A 426 3.66 9.29 1.05
C TYR A 426 2.58 8.37 0.50
N ARG A 427 2.63 8.11 -0.80
CA ARG A 427 1.77 7.12 -1.46
C ARG A 427 2.63 6.21 -2.32
N MET A 428 2.23 4.96 -2.41
CA MET A 428 2.94 3.96 -3.23
C MET A 428 2.52 4.08 -4.70
N PHE A 429 3.52 4.12 -5.57
CA PHE A 429 3.36 4.04 -7.02
C PHE A 429 4.36 3.04 -7.55
N THR A 430 4.05 2.39 -8.67
CA THR A 430 4.98 1.45 -9.30
C THR A 430 6.30 2.13 -9.68
N SER A 431 6.26 3.45 -9.95
CA SER A 431 7.47 4.20 -10.30
C SER A 431 8.50 4.29 -9.17
N ARG A 432 8.09 4.03 -7.93
CA ARG A 432 9.02 4.03 -6.80
C ARG A 432 9.91 2.79 -6.76
N ALA A 433 9.50 1.72 -7.45
CA ALA A 433 10.24 0.45 -7.47
C ALA A 433 11.24 0.43 -8.63
N GLU A 434 12.45 -0.06 -8.35
CA GLU A 434 13.49 -0.23 -9.38
C GLU A 434 13.25 -1.47 -10.23
N TYR A 435 12.62 -2.49 -9.67
CA TYR A 435 12.51 -3.82 -10.28
C TYR A 435 11.05 -4.18 -10.53
N ARG A 436 10.36 -3.35 -11.33
CA ARG A 436 8.91 -3.47 -11.52
C ARG A 436 8.48 -4.82 -12.09
N LEU A 437 9.27 -5.39 -12.99
CA LEU A 437 8.90 -6.66 -13.61
C LEU A 437 8.97 -7.82 -12.62
N LEU A 438 9.82 -7.73 -11.62
CA LEU A 438 9.88 -8.73 -10.56
C LEU A 438 8.81 -8.51 -9.49
N LEU A 439 8.38 -7.25 -9.28
CA LEU A 439 7.44 -6.90 -8.22
C LEU A 439 6.03 -6.69 -8.80
N ARG A 440 5.48 -7.76 -9.38
CA ARG A 440 4.14 -7.71 -10.00
C ARG A 440 3.07 -8.15 -9.00
N GLU A 441 1.81 -7.77 -9.28
CA GLU A 441 0.66 -8.27 -8.51
C GLU A 441 0.56 -9.79 -8.58
N ASP A 442 0.68 -10.33 -9.79
CA ASP A 442 0.40 -11.73 -10.07
C ASP A 442 1.36 -12.70 -9.37
N ASN A 443 2.57 -12.25 -9.07
CA ASN A 443 3.60 -13.12 -8.48
C ASN A 443 3.88 -12.80 -7.00
N ALA A 444 3.03 -12.03 -6.34
CA ALA A 444 3.27 -11.67 -4.94
C ALA A 444 3.39 -12.91 -4.06
N ASP A 445 2.57 -13.92 -4.31
CA ASP A 445 2.63 -15.16 -3.52
C ASP A 445 3.93 -15.92 -3.74
N SER A 446 4.43 -15.99 -4.97
CA SER A 446 5.68 -16.70 -5.22
C SER A 446 6.89 -16.01 -4.58
N ARG A 447 6.79 -14.69 -4.33
CA ARG A 447 7.85 -13.94 -3.66
C ARG A 447 7.77 -14.03 -2.13
N LEU A 448 6.57 -14.12 -1.56
CA LEU A 448 6.38 -13.85 -0.13
C LEU A 448 5.75 -14.98 0.69
N THR A 449 4.93 -15.83 0.08
CA THR A 449 4.13 -16.79 0.87
C THR A 449 5.02 -17.79 1.62
N ALA A 450 6.10 -18.28 1.01
CA ALA A 450 7.00 -19.21 1.70
C ALA A 450 7.66 -18.55 2.92
N MET A 451 8.09 -17.29 2.78
CA MET A 451 8.65 -16.54 3.92
C MET A 451 7.60 -16.39 5.03
N GLY A 452 6.37 -16.06 4.64
CA GLY A 452 5.27 -15.93 5.62
C GLY A 452 4.98 -17.24 6.34
N ARG A 453 5.07 -18.36 5.63
CA ARG A 453 4.88 -19.68 6.23
C ARG A 453 5.96 -19.97 7.26
N GLU A 454 7.19 -19.65 6.93
CA GLU A 454 8.32 -19.91 7.82
C GLU A 454 8.18 -19.18 9.14
N ILE A 455 7.66 -17.96 9.15
CA ILE A 455 7.57 -17.17 10.39
C ILE A 455 6.19 -17.26 11.07
N GLY A 456 5.24 -18.03 10.50
CA GLY A 456 3.97 -18.28 11.15
C GLY A 456 2.80 -17.41 10.69
N LEU A 457 2.98 -16.60 9.63
CA LEU A 457 1.91 -15.74 9.11
C LEU A 457 0.91 -16.47 8.24
N VAL A 458 1.33 -17.57 7.60
CA VAL A 458 0.55 -18.25 6.56
C VAL A 458 0.01 -19.58 7.13
N ASP A 459 -1.31 -19.77 7.05
CA ASP A 459 -1.96 -20.97 7.59
C ASP A 459 -1.85 -22.16 6.62
N ASP A 460 -2.32 -23.32 7.08
CA ASP A 460 -2.22 -24.56 6.31
C ASP A 460 -3.00 -24.50 5.01
N ALA A 461 -4.18 -23.88 5.01
CA ALA A 461 -5.01 -23.79 3.80
C ALA A 461 -4.35 -22.95 2.71
N ARG A 462 -3.83 -21.79 3.08
CA ARG A 462 -3.12 -20.92 2.13
C ARG A 462 -1.86 -21.60 1.61
N TRP A 463 -1.12 -22.24 2.49
CA TRP A 463 0.11 -22.94 2.12
C TRP A 463 -0.16 -24.06 1.14
N ALA A 464 -1.23 -24.85 1.39
CA ALA A 464 -1.61 -25.94 0.49
C ALA A 464 -2.00 -25.44 -0.89
N LYS A 465 -2.84 -24.39 -0.94
CA LYS A 465 -3.28 -23.81 -2.21
C LYS A 465 -2.10 -23.23 -3.00
N PHE A 466 -1.20 -22.54 -2.31
CA PHE A 466 0.01 -21.99 -2.93
C PHE A 466 0.87 -23.10 -3.54
N ASN A 467 1.12 -24.17 -2.80
CA ASN A 467 1.95 -25.28 -3.30
C ASN A 467 1.30 -25.97 -4.49
N ASP A 468 -0.01 -26.17 -4.46
CA ASP A 468 -0.72 -26.78 -5.59
C ASP A 468 -0.55 -25.95 -6.86
N LYS A 469 -0.70 -24.63 -6.73
CA LYS A 469 -0.51 -23.71 -7.85
C LYS A 469 0.92 -23.76 -8.39
N MET A 470 1.90 -23.71 -7.49
CA MET A 470 3.31 -23.70 -7.90
C MET A 470 3.71 -25.00 -8.58
N GLU A 471 3.19 -26.14 -8.08
CA GLU A 471 3.44 -27.44 -8.73
C GLU A 471 2.82 -27.50 -10.12
N ALA A 472 1.60 -26.99 -10.26
CA ALA A 472 0.93 -26.97 -11.55
C ALA A 472 1.70 -26.12 -12.56
N VAL A 473 2.16 -24.94 -12.15
CA VAL A 473 2.94 -24.05 -13.02
C VAL A 473 4.26 -24.73 -13.44
N GLU A 474 4.98 -25.31 -12.49
CA GLU A 474 6.27 -25.94 -12.78
C GLU A 474 6.11 -27.16 -13.71
N SER A 475 5.11 -28.00 -13.45
CA SER A 475 4.84 -29.16 -14.30
C SER A 475 4.51 -28.73 -15.72
N GLU A 476 3.70 -27.66 -15.85
CA GLU A 476 3.32 -27.18 -17.18
C GLU A 476 4.51 -26.58 -17.93
N LEU A 477 5.36 -25.81 -17.23
CA LEU A 477 6.58 -25.29 -17.86
C LEU A 477 7.47 -26.42 -18.39
N GLN A 478 7.62 -27.50 -17.60
CA GLN A 478 8.40 -28.66 -18.03
C GLN A 478 7.78 -29.32 -19.26
N ARG A 479 6.46 -29.48 -19.26
CA ARG A 479 5.74 -30.06 -20.43
C ARG A 479 5.99 -29.22 -21.68
N LEU A 480 5.88 -27.90 -21.55
CA LEU A 480 6.04 -27.00 -22.70
C LEU A 480 7.47 -26.99 -23.24
N ARG A 481 8.46 -27.19 -22.38
CA ARG A 481 9.86 -27.30 -22.80
C ARG A 481 10.16 -28.62 -23.50
N GLY A 482 9.44 -29.67 -23.12
CA GLY A 482 9.70 -31.02 -23.59
C GLY A 482 8.85 -31.50 -24.75
N GLN A 483 7.83 -30.74 -25.15
CA GLN A 483 6.95 -31.11 -26.27
C GLN A 483 7.30 -30.28 -27.50
N TRP A 484 7.58 -30.96 -28.61
CA TRP A 484 8.13 -30.32 -29.81
C TRP A 484 7.16 -30.45 -30.97
N ILE A 485 7.06 -29.39 -31.78
CA ILE A 485 6.26 -29.34 -33.00
C ILE A 485 7.26 -29.21 -34.18
N HIS A 486 7.17 -30.12 -35.13
CA HIS A 486 7.95 -30.04 -36.36
C HIS A 486 7.03 -29.73 -37.54
N PRO A 487 7.56 -29.38 -38.72
CA PRO A 487 6.70 -29.01 -39.85
C PRO A 487 5.65 -30.05 -40.24
N ASP A 488 5.91 -31.34 -39.98
CA ASP A 488 4.99 -32.43 -40.31
C ASP A 488 4.08 -32.83 -39.15
N HIS A 489 4.11 -32.12 -38.02
CA HIS A 489 3.27 -32.43 -36.86
C HIS A 489 1.78 -32.22 -37.19
N ALA A 490 0.93 -33.02 -36.57
CA ALA A 490 -0.54 -32.92 -36.79
C ALA A 490 -1.08 -31.52 -36.47
N ALA A 491 -0.49 -30.82 -35.52
CA ALA A 491 -0.90 -29.47 -35.09
C ALA A 491 -0.44 -28.36 -36.04
N THR A 492 0.53 -28.64 -36.93
CA THR A 492 1.20 -27.59 -37.70
C THR A 492 0.24 -26.82 -38.62
N PRO A 493 -0.69 -27.45 -39.35
CA PRO A 493 -1.61 -26.67 -40.22
C PRO A 493 -2.41 -25.63 -39.43
N GLU A 494 -2.97 -26.00 -38.29
CA GLU A 494 -3.76 -25.08 -37.45
C GLU A 494 -2.86 -24.03 -36.81
N LEU A 495 -1.70 -24.45 -36.36
CA LEU A 495 -0.70 -23.55 -35.72
C LEU A 495 -0.25 -22.46 -36.69
N ASN A 496 -0.01 -22.83 -37.96
CA ASN A 496 0.46 -21.87 -38.99
C ASN A 496 -0.56 -20.77 -39.26
N THR A 497 -1.85 -20.99 -38.98
CA THR A 497 -2.87 -19.95 -39.13
C THR A 497 -2.71 -18.86 -38.06
N MET A 498 -2.03 -19.15 -36.97
CA MET A 498 -1.86 -18.23 -35.84
C MET A 498 -0.51 -17.51 -35.88
N LEU A 499 0.45 -18.03 -36.63
CA LEU A 499 1.80 -17.51 -36.68
C LEU A 499 2.03 -16.58 -37.86
N LYS A 500 2.86 -15.55 -37.67
CA LYS A 500 3.29 -14.67 -38.75
C LYS A 500 4.17 -15.40 -39.75
N ASN A 501 5.07 -16.25 -39.23
CA ASN A 501 5.95 -17.07 -40.06
C ASN A 501 5.67 -18.54 -39.78
N PRO A 502 5.41 -19.35 -40.83
CA PRO A 502 5.10 -20.77 -40.64
C PRO A 502 6.23 -21.54 -39.95
N VAL A 503 5.87 -22.66 -39.35
CA VAL A 503 6.83 -23.56 -38.74
C VAL A 503 7.73 -24.14 -39.84
N SER A 504 9.01 -23.81 -39.82
CA SER A 504 10.00 -24.27 -40.81
C SER A 504 11.00 -25.25 -40.23
N ARG A 505 11.07 -25.36 -38.91
CA ARG A 505 11.93 -26.29 -38.18
C ARG A 505 11.22 -26.69 -36.89
N GLU A 506 11.85 -27.59 -36.17
CA GLU A 506 11.30 -28.06 -34.88
C GLU A 506 11.36 -26.95 -33.83
N HIS A 507 10.24 -26.75 -33.12
CA HIS A 507 10.13 -25.78 -32.03
C HIS A 507 9.47 -26.45 -30.83
N SER A 508 9.96 -26.15 -29.63
CA SER A 508 9.22 -26.51 -28.42
C SER A 508 7.99 -25.63 -28.28
N LEU A 509 7.01 -26.10 -27.51
CA LEU A 509 5.83 -25.28 -27.23
C LEU A 509 6.23 -23.98 -26.51
N GLU A 510 7.24 -24.05 -25.64
CA GLU A 510 7.77 -22.87 -24.96
C GLU A 510 8.28 -21.82 -25.96
N GLU A 511 9.03 -22.27 -26.98
CA GLU A 511 9.55 -21.38 -28.02
C GLU A 511 8.41 -20.71 -28.81
N LEU A 512 7.32 -21.44 -29.06
CA LEU A 512 6.17 -20.91 -29.78
C LEU A 512 5.42 -19.86 -28.95
N ILE A 513 5.27 -20.08 -27.65
CA ILE A 513 4.60 -19.12 -26.77
C ILE A 513 5.44 -17.84 -26.63
N ARG A 514 6.75 -17.92 -26.79
CA ARG A 514 7.63 -16.74 -26.73
C ARG A 514 7.32 -15.74 -27.85
N ARG A 515 6.74 -16.18 -28.95
CA ARG A 515 6.40 -15.29 -30.08
C ARG A 515 5.30 -14.29 -29.68
N PRO A 516 5.44 -13.01 -30.04
CA PRO A 516 4.43 -12.00 -29.63
C PRO A 516 3.01 -12.29 -30.07
N GLU A 517 2.83 -12.94 -31.23
CA GLU A 517 1.51 -13.22 -31.79
C GLU A 517 0.82 -14.44 -31.15
N MET A 518 1.55 -15.22 -30.35
CA MET A 518 1.02 -16.46 -29.77
C MET A 518 0.76 -16.29 -28.28
N THR A 519 -0.43 -16.70 -27.82
CA THR A 519 -0.72 -16.77 -26.38
C THR A 519 -0.78 -18.23 -25.95
N TYR A 520 -0.60 -18.46 -24.66
CA TYR A 520 -0.75 -19.79 -24.08
C TYR A 520 -2.14 -20.35 -24.38
N GLY A 521 -3.17 -19.52 -24.18
CA GLY A 521 -4.57 -19.94 -24.41
C GLY A 521 -4.84 -20.37 -25.83
N GLN A 522 -4.35 -19.60 -26.81
CA GLN A 522 -4.51 -19.95 -28.23
C GLN A 522 -3.85 -21.30 -28.55
N LEU A 523 -2.65 -21.52 -28.06
CA LEU A 523 -1.93 -22.76 -28.31
C LEU A 523 -2.65 -23.96 -27.69
N MET A 524 -3.22 -23.77 -26.51
CA MET A 524 -3.95 -24.85 -25.80
C MET A 524 -5.28 -25.22 -26.45
N GLU A 525 -5.79 -24.42 -27.39
CA GLU A 525 -7.00 -24.73 -28.13
C GLU A 525 -6.77 -25.80 -29.20
N ILE A 526 -5.52 -26.08 -29.56
CA ILE A 526 -5.22 -27.13 -30.57
C ILE A 526 -5.32 -28.49 -29.90
N UNK A 527 -5.98 -29.19 -30.38
CA UNK A 527 -6.35 -30.42 -29.83
C UNK A 527 -5.22 -31.34 -29.42
N SER A 528 -4.34 -31.40 -30.25
CA SER A 528 -3.19 -32.29 -29.95
C SER A 528 -2.22 -31.67 -28.94
N VAL A 529 -2.37 -30.41 -28.61
CA VAL A 529 -1.48 -29.67 -27.69
C VAL A 529 -2.13 -29.46 -26.31
N GLY A 530 -3.38 -29.04 -26.32
CA GLY A 530 -4.13 -28.72 -25.11
C GLY A 530 -4.67 -29.95 -24.39
N PRO A 531 -5.50 -29.71 -23.37
CA PRO A 531 -6.13 -28.42 -23.02
C PRO A 531 -5.30 -27.48 -22.11
N GLY A 532 -4.16 -27.96 -21.60
CA GLY A 532 -3.33 -27.16 -20.69
C GLY A 532 -3.96 -27.02 -19.30
N LEU A 533 -3.53 -25.99 -18.59
CA LEU A 533 -3.99 -25.72 -17.23
C LEU A 533 -5.42 -25.17 -17.21
N GLU A 534 -6.24 -25.69 -16.31
CA GLU A 534 -7.63 -25.22 -16.14
C GLU A 534 -7.68 -23.89 -15.39
N ASP A 535 -6.80 -23.73 -14.38
CA ASP A 535 -6.77 -22.53 -13.55
C ASP A 535 -6.22 -21.36 -14.37
N PRO A 536 -7.00 -20.32 -14.66
CA PRO A 536 -6.53 -19.20 -15.46
C PRO A 536 -5.41 -18.41 -14.78
N ILE A 537 -5.32 -18.43 -13.47
CA ILE A 537 -4.25 -17.72 -12.72
C ILE A 537 -2.92 -18.44 -12.93
N ALA A 538 -2.93 -19.79 -12.83
CA ALA A 538 -1.72 -20.58 -13.09
C ALA A 538 -1.31 -20.47 -14.56
N ALA A 539 -2.27 -20.49 -15.47
CA ALA A 539 -2.01 -20.34 -16.91
C ALA A 539 -1.34 -19.00 -17.22
N GLU A 540 -1.82 -17.93 -16.59
CA GLU A 540 -1.23 -16.59 -16.76
C GLU A 540 0.23 -16.58 -16.28
N GLN A 541 0.53 -17.24 -15.17
CA GLN A 541 1.89 -17.34 -14.65
C GLN A 541 2.81 -18.03 -15.64
N VAL A 542 2.35 -19.11 -16.25
CA VAL A 542 3.12 -19.83 -17.27
C VAL A 542 3.46 -18.89 -18.43
N GLU A 543 2.47 -18.19 -18.95
CA GLU A 543 2.66 -17.29 -20.09
C GLU A 543 3.63 -16.16 -19.77
N ILE A 544 3.46 -15.52 -18.59
CA ILE A 544 4.33 -14.40 -18.18
C ILE A 544 5.78 -14.87 -18.03
N GLN A 545 6.00 -16.02 -17.37
CA GLN A 545 7.35 -16.52 -17.17
C GLN A 545 8.05 -16.82 -18.50
N ILE A 546 7.31 -17.36 -19.46
CA ILE A 546 7.89 -17.66 -20.78
C ILE A 546 8.18 -16.38 -21.56
N LYS A 547 7.20 -15.49 -21.67
CA LYS A 547 7.32 -14.31 -22.52
C LYS A 547 8.34 -13.29 -22.00
N TYR A 548 8.49 -13.19 -20.68
CA TYR A 548 9.35 -12.17 -20.08
C TYR A 548 10.63 -12.73 -19.48
N ALA A 549 10.98 -13.98 -19.79
CA ALA A 549 12.13 -14.66 -19.21
C ALA A 549 13.43 -13.87 -19.35
N GLY A 550 13.69 -13.31 -20.54
CA GLY A 550 14.90 -12.53 -20.79
C GLY A 550 14.98 -11.26 -19.96
N TYR A 551 13.85 -10.55 -19.86
CA TYR A 551 13.77 -9.31 -19.08
C TYR A 551 13.92 -9.60 -17.59
N ILE A 552 13.31 -10.70 -17.11
CA ILE A 552 13.41 -11.12 -15.71
C ILE A 552 14.86 -11.44 -15.37
N ALA A 553 15.55 -12.21 -16.24
CA ALA A 553 16.94 -12.56 -16.03
C ALA A 553 17.84 -11.31 -15.94
N ARG A 554 17.59 -10.32 -16.78
CA ARG A 554 18.35 -9.06 -16.73
C ARG A 554 18.14 -8.31 -15.42
N GLN A 555 16.90 -8.27 -14.91
CA GLN A 555 16.64 -7.62 -13.62
C GLN A 555 17.33 -8.38 -12.48
N MET A 556 17.32 -9.70 -12.53
CA MET A 556 18.02 -10.50 -11.51
C MET A 556 19.52 -10.22 -11.52
N ASP A 557 20.12 -10.06 -12.70
CA ASP A 557 21.53 -9.68 -12.81
C ASP A 557 21.80 -8.30 -12.22
N GLU A 558 20.92 -7.34 -12.47
CA GLU A 558 21.04 -5.99 -11.90
C GLU A 558 20.99 -6.03 -10.37
N ILE A 559 20.09 -6.84 -9.83
CA ILE A 559 19.97 -7.01 -8.38
C ILE A 559 21.28 -7.59 -7.81
N ALA A 560 21.82 -8.62 -8.46
CA ALA A 560 23.07 -9.24 -8.01
C ALA A 560 24.23 -8.23 -7.99
N LYS A 561 24.30 -7.37 -9.02
CA LYS A 561 25.32 -6.32 -9.08
C LYS A 561 25.16 -5.30 -7.96
N THR A 562 23.90 -4.88 -7.70
CA THR A 562 23.61 -3.93 -6.64
C THR A 562 23.95 -4.52 -5.27
N GLN A 563 23.60 -5.79 -5.05
CA GLN A 563 23.84 -6.46 -3.77
C GLN A 563 25.33 -6.63 -3.46
N ARG A 564 26.18 -6.69 -4.48
CA ARG A 564 27.63 -6.79 -4.27
C ARG A 564 28.16 -5.65 -3.41
N HIS A 565 27.58 -4.47 -3.55
CA HIS A 565 28.04 -3.28 -2.84
C HIS A 565 27.06 -2.79 -1.78
N GLU A 566 25.92 -3.45 -1.64
CA GLU A 566 24.89 -3.02 -0.66
C GLU A 566 25.50 -2.90 0.74
N ASN A 567 26.33 -3.87 1.12
CA ASN A 567 26.91 -3.95 2.45
C ASN A 567 28.36 -3.45 2.52
N THR A 568 28.86 -2.79 1.46
CA THR A 568 30.19 -2.20 1.50
C THR A 568 30.20 -1.05 2.52
N LEU A 569 31.06 -1.14 3.51
CA LEU A 569 31.11 -0.18 4.60
C LEU A 569 31.70 1.16 4.19
N LEU A 570 31.13 2.23 4.72
CA LEU A 570 31.71 3.57 4.65
C LEU A 570 32.32 3.88 6.02
N PRO A 571 33.60 4.30 6.08
CA PRO A 571 34.21 4.63 7.38
C PRO A 571 33.43 5.68 8.13
N VAL A 572 33.29 5.51 9.44
CA VAL A 572 32.53 6.41 10.31
C VAL A 572 33.08 7.84 10.27
N ASP A 573 34.39 7.98 10.16
CA ASP A 573 35.09 9.27 10.18
C ASP A 573 35.44 9.78 8.79
N MET A 574 34.79 9.26 7.75
CA MET A 574 35.08 9.64 6.37
C MET A 574 34.83 11.12 6.10
N ASP A 575 35.79 11.76 5.47
CA ASP A 575 35.66 13.15 5.02
C ASP A 575 35.29 13.14 3.53
N PHE A 576 34.02 13.32 3.25
CA PHE A 576 33.51 13.26 1.88
C PHE A 576 34.00 14.41 1.00
N SER A 577 34.46 15.50 1.61
CA SER A 577 35.01 16.64 0.86
C SER A 577 36.33 16.31 0.14
N LYS A 578 37.01 15.25 0.57
CA LYS A 578 38.26 14.81 -0.06
C LYS A 578 38.04 13.99 -1.31
N ILE A 579 36.81 13.64 -1.63
CA ILE A 579 36.50 12.80 -2.80
C ILE A 579 36.31 13.73 -4.01
N SER A 580 37.24 13.62 -4.96
CA SER A 580 37.20 14.41 -6.17
C SER A 580 35.98 14.08 -7.01
N GLY A 581 35.28 15.10 -7.49
CA GLY A 581 34.15 14.94 -8.38
C GLY A 581 32.78 14.99 -7.72
N LEU A 582 32.71 14.91 -6.38
CA LEU A 582 31.43 15.06 -5.68
C LEU A 582 31.04 16.54 -5.62
N SER A 583 29.77 16.84 -5.91
CA SER A 583 29.26 18.20 -5.77
C SER A 583 29.18 18.58 -4.29
N ASN A 584 29.17 19.90 -4.03
CA ASN A 584 29.04 20.40 -2.66
C ASN A 584 27.73 19.90 -2.01
N GLU A 585 26.66 19.81 -2.78
CA GLU A 585 25.38 19.30 -2.29
C GLU A 585 25.49 17.85 -1.84
N VAL A 586 26.14 17.00 -2.65
CA VAL A 586 26.33 15.59 -2.32
C VAL A 586 27.20 15.45 -1.07
N VAL A 587 28.29 16.21 -0.99
CA VAL A 587 29.16 16.19 0.19
C VAL A 587 28.38 16.55 1.44
N ALA A 588 27.56 17.61 1.37
CA ALA A 588 26.74 18.06 2.51
C ALA A 588 25.74 16.98 2.95
N LYS A 589 25.08 16.34 1.99
CA LYS A 589 24.10 15.30 2.30
C LYS A 589 24.74 14.07 2.93
N LEU A 590 25.86 13.63 2.39
CA LEU A 590 26.59 12.49 2.94
C LEU A 590 27.13 12.78 4.35
N THR A 591 27.63 13.99 4.55
CA THR A 591 28.16 14.41 5.84
C THR A 591 27.05 14.46 6.91
N GLU A 592 25.88 14.98 6.52
CA GLU A 592 24.72 15.05 7.43
C GLU A 592 24.19 13.66 7.77
N ALA A 593 24.02 12.81 6.76
CA ALA A 593 23.37 11.50 6.93
C ALA A 593 24.30 10.44 7.53
N ARG A 594 25.62 10.56 7.27
CA ARG A 594 26.61 9.58 7.73
C ARG A 594 26.17 8.13 7.47
N PRO A 595 25.90 7.77 6.21
CA PRO A 595 25.46 6.41 5.92
C PRO A 595 26.55 5.38 6.27
N GLU A 596 26.12 4.24 6.79
CA GLU A 596 27.05 3.19 7.22
C GLU A 596 27.55 2.36 6.04
N THR A 597 26.77 2.28 4.97
CA THR A 597 27.09 1.43 3.82
C THR A 597 26.83 2.19 2.51
N ILE A 598 27.43 1.67 1.43
CA ILE A 598 27.17 2.20 0.08
C ILE A 598 25.68 2.04 -0.28
N GLY A 599 25.05 0.94 0.13
CA GLY A 599 23.62 0.76 -0.11
C GLY A 599 22.79 1.85 0.52
N LYS A 600 23.06 2.17 1.78
CA LYS A 600 22.33 3.25 2.48
C LYS A 600 22.64 4.61 1.84
N ALA A 601 23.89 4.85 1.43
CA ALA A 601 24.24 6.10 0.76
C ALA A 601 23.45 6.27 -0.55
N SER A 602 23.29 5.19 -1.30
CA SER A 602 22.62 5.25 -2.61
C SER A 602 21.13 5.62 -2.52
N ARG A 603 20.53 5.44 -1.35
CA ARG A 603 19.11 5.72 -1.15
C ARG A 603 18.84 7.11 -0.59
N ILE A 604 19.87 7.89 -0.29
CA ILE A 604 19.70 9.28 0.15
C ILE A 604 19.26 10.13 -1.05
N SER A 605 18.21 10.92 -0.85
CA SER A 605 17.69 11.80 -1.90
C SER A 605 18.78 12.74 -2.42
N GLY A 606 18.98 12.78 -3.73
CA GLY A 606 19.98 13.64 -4.36
C GLY A 606 21.34 12.98 -4.57
N ILE A 607 21.52 11.74 -4.10
CA ILE A 607 22.74 11.00 -4.36
C ILE A 607 22.56 10.24 -5.67
N THR A 608 23.42 10.50 -6.63
CA THR A 608 23.32 9.93 -7.98
C THR A 608 24.14 8.64 -8.10
N PRO A 609 23.85 7.79 -9.09
CA PRO A 609 24.72 6.65 -9.37
C PRO A 609 26.17 7.05 -9.66
N ALA A 610 26.38 8.21 -10.29
CA ALA A 610 27.73 8.72 -10.52
C ALA A 610 28.46 9.00 -9.21
N ALA A 611 27.77 9.59 -8.24
CA ALA A 611 28.33 9.84 -6.91
C ALA A 611 28.72 8.53 -6.23
N ILE A 612 27.88 7.51 -6.32
CA ILE A 612 28.16 6.19 -5.74
C ILE A 612 29.40 5.57 -6.40
N SER A 613 29.52 5.68 -7.73
CA SER A 613 30.71 5.20 -8.43
C SER A 613 31.98 5.89 -7.92
N LEU A 614 31.93 7.18 -7.70
CA LEU A 614 33.07 7.93 -7.17
C LEU A 614 33.43 7.48 -5.75
N LEU A 615 32.42 7.21 -4.91
CA LEU A 615 32.66 6.67 -3.56
C LEU A 615 33.39 5.31 -3.64
N LEU A 616 32.93 4.43 -4.51
CA LEU A 616 33.52 3.09 -4.67
C LEU A 616 34.96 3.19 -5.16
N VAL A 617 35.23 4.07 -6.13
CA VAL A 617 36.58 4.28 -6.66
C VAL A 617 37.50 4.78 -5.54
N TYR A 618 37.02 5.75 -4.75
CA TYR A 618 37.81 6.29 -3.64
C TYR A 618 38.13 5.21 -2.62
N LEU A 619 37.14 4.41 -2.21
CA LEU A 619 37.33 3.34 -1.24
C LEU A 619 38.36 2.33 -1.75
N LYS A 620 38.27 1.96 -3.04
CA LYS A 620 39.20 1.00 -3.65
C LYS A 620 40.61 1.57 -3.67
N LYS A 621 40.76 2.81 -4.11
CA LYS A 621 42.07 3.48 -4.24
C LYS A 621 42.80 3.58 -2.92
N HIS A 622 42.06 3.78 -1.82
CA HIS A 622 42.63 3.96 -0.49
C HIS A 622 42.63 2.70 0.37
N GLY A 623 42.34 1.54 -0.25
CA GLY A 623 42.34 0.26 0.44
C GLY A 623 41.29 0.11 1.52
N MET A 624 40.19 0.85 1.39
CA MET A 624 39.11 0.91 2.40
C MET A 624 37.92 0.03 2.09
N LEU A 625 37.95 -0.75 0.99
CA LEU A 625 36.80 -1.62 0.65
C LEU A 625 36.65 -2.72 1.69
N ARG A 626 35.58 -2.63 2.48
CA ARG A 626 35.23 -3.65 3.48
C ARG A 626 33.72 -3.87 3.41
N LYS A 627 33.29 -5.06 3.73
CA LYS A 627 31.86 -5.39 3.76
C LYS A 627 31.43 -5.60 5.21
N GLN A 628 30.21 -5.17 5.51
CA GLN A 628 29.57 -5.46 6.78
C GLN A 628 29.38 -6.99 6.81
N GLU A 629 29.91 -7.63 7.83
CA GLU A 629 29.67 -9.06 8.00
C GLU A 629 28.20 -9.28 8.25
N LYS A 630 27.64 -10.25 7.58
CA LYS A 630 26.30 -10.70 7.91
C LYS A 630 26.38 -11.18 9.35
N ILE A 631 25.64 -10.51 10.21
CA ILE A 631 25.49 -11.01 11.56
C ILE A 631 24.74 -12.33 11.38
N SER A 632 25.49 -13.42 11.47
CA SER A 632 24.86 -14.73 11.47
C SER A 632 24.03 -14.79 12.74
N ALA A 633 22.73 -14.94 12.55
CA ALA A 633 21.80 -15.08 13.64
C ALA A 633 22.12 -16.35 14.45
#